data_4bf4b6d25b842d41010cb50205644070
#
_entry.id   4bf4b6d25b842d41010cb50205644070
#
_cell.length_a   1.000
_cell.length_b   1.000
_cell.length_c   1.000
_cell.angle_alpha   90.00
_cell.angle_beta   90.00
_cell.angle_gamma   90.00
#
_symmetry.space_group_name_H-M   'P 1'
#
loop_
_entity.id
_entity.type
_entity.pdbx_description
1 polymer ?
#
loop_
_entity_poly.entity_id
_entity_poly.type
_entity_poly.pdbx_seq_one_letter_code
_entity_poly.pdbx_strand_id
1 'polypeptide(L)'
;MKKNIGNITAAMAVFMAVAGFGIGSRAGSFEVRAEKQEAKADDKKSTDSDAKEEETTKEQESTQEAVTEEEETKAERRLPEGFSVSGLDDSVKTMTALNEALEKLQNKLDEKKFILSVNGEQIESSFSDLGASIENKEYILSEAGKYTSGNMIERFAKSAGLTENPESITPDIEFNEEALNSFFKKANSKNPDAPVNATIKRVNGAFEITPEHDGYAIDKESTVDKLKEAIFKTGEETIEAQVTKQVATVKAEDLKDIKDVLGTFTTNYSSSTSERATNIAVGTEKMDGVLLMPGETISGYERMQPFTIKNGYKMAKAYQNGLVVDSVGGGACQIATTLYQAALRAEVKITERKNHSMIVGYVQPSGDAAIAGDYKDIKVTNNRSTPIYVEAVTSGRNVTFTIWGKEDRSTDRTIEFVSEVINETPKGKTYKDDPSKPVGYVRKESDGHKGRVSKLWKVVKENGVEVSRELVSSDTYRMADDIYIRGTRVDAPAPTAAPVENTEGGETANDAPADNGPEDNSVDVSQGPGFDPNINAGQ
;
A
#
# COMPACT_ATOMS: atom_id res chain seq x y z
N MET A 1 -32.84 -47.38 38.70
CA MET A 1 -34.01 -46.49 38.72
C MET A 1 -33.63 -45.24 37.89
N LYS A 2 -34.02 -45.15 36.61
CA LYS A 2 -35.17 -44.40 36.05
C LYS A 2 -35.24 -42.96 36.67
N LYS A 3 -35.14 -41.84 35.97
CA LYS A 3 -35.66 -41.32 34.66
C LYS A 3 -35.12 -39.90 34.51
N ASN A 4 -34.85 -39.39 33.46
CA ASN A 4 -35.45 -38.82 32.22
C ASN A 4 -35.11 -37.31 32.10
N ILE A 5 -34.48 -36.94 31.06
CA ILE A 5 -34.90 -36.31 29.78
C ILE A 5 -35.11 -34.78 29.88
N GLY A 6 -34.43 -34.06 29.00
CA GLY A 6 -34.71 -32.69 28.61
C GLY A 6 -33.71 -32.13 27.59
N ASN A 7 -33.84 -32.58 26.31
CA ASN A 7 -33.21 -31.96 25.15
C ASN A 7 -33.90 -30.64 24.83
N ILE A 8 -33.14 -29.58 24.56
CA ILE A 8 -33.58 -28.48 23.69
C ILE A 8 -32.45 -28.19 22.69
N THR A 9 -32.67 -28.65 21.48
CA THR A 9 -31.97 -28.30 20.26
C THR A 9 -32.54 -26.97 19.75
N ALA A 10 -31.71 -25.97 19.56
CA ALA A 10 -32.06 -24.81 18.72
C ALA A 10 -31.14 -24.84 17.47
N ALA A 11 -31.74 -25.18 16.35
CA ALA A 11 -31.14 -25.13 15.04
C ALA A 11 -31.20 -23.68 14.52
N MET A 12 -30.07 -23.13 14.12
CA MET A 12 -30.01 -21.93 13.30
C MET A 12 -29.72 -22.34 11.86
N ALA A 13 -30.72 -22.12 11.00
CA ALA A 13 -30.65 -22.38 9.57
C ALA A 13 -29.87 -21.24 8.87
N VAL A 14 -28.84 -21.64 8.12
CA VAL A 14 -28.14 -20.78 7.17
C VAL A 14 -28.91 -20.82 5.85
N PHE A 15 -29.38 -19.67 5.38
CA PHE A 15 -29.92 -19.50 4.03
C PHE A 15 -28.78 -19.16 3.07
N MET A 16 -28.41 -20.09 2.21
CA MET A 16 -27.70 -19.83 0.96
C MET A 16 -28.73 -19.49 -0.12
N ALA A 17 -28.65 -18.30 -0.69
CA ALA A 17 -29.31 -17.97 -1.94
C ALA A 17 -28.28 -18.05 -3.07
N VAL A 18 -28.40 -19.10 -3.90
CA VAL A 18 -27.75 -19.22 -5.20
C VAL A 18 -28.72 -18.61 -6.22
N ALA A 19 -28.27 -17.60 -6.95
CA ALA A 19 -28.90 -17.16 -8.19
C ALA A 19 -27.85 -17.15 -9.30
N GLY A 20 -27.92 -18.17 -10.15
CA GLY A 20 -27.22 -18.18 -11.42
C GLY A 20 -28.09 -17.57 -12.52
N PHE A 21 -27.46 -16.81 -13.39
CA PHE A 21 -27.85 -16.49 -14.78
C PHE A 21 -26.53 -16.12 -15.46
N GLY A 22 -26.05 -16.72 -16.53
CA GLY A 22 -26.69 -16.91 -17.81
C GLY A 22 -25.92 -16.05 -18.82
N ILE A 23 -25.15 -16.70 -19.65
CA ILE A 23 -24.24 -16.29 -20.73
C ILE A 23 -24.91 -15.30 -21.71
N GLY A 24 -24.16 -14.28 -22.14
CA GLY A 24 -24.51 -13.42 -23.27
C GLY A 24 -23.34 -12.52 -23.70
N SER A 25 -22.53 -13.03 -24.61
CA SER A 25 -21.48 -12.31 -25.32
C SER A 25 -22.03 -11.19 -26.20
N ARG A 26 -21.49 -9.96 -26.10
CA ARG A 26 -21.42 -9.04 -27.24
C ARG A 26 -20.28 -8.06 -27.07
N ALA A 27 -19.34 -8.14 -27.99
CA ALA A 27 -18.29 -7.16 -28.20
C ALA A 27 -18.88 -5.82 -28.66
N GLY A 28 -18.37 -4.72 -28.12
CA GLY A 28 -18.63 -3.36 -28.55
C GLY A 28 -17.46 -2.49 -28.16
N SER A 29 -16.62 -2.20 -29.16
CA SER A 29 -15.52 -1.25 -29.11
C SER A 29 -16.03 0.17 -28.88
N PHE A 30 -15.48 0.88 -27.91
CA PHE A 30 -15.61 2.33 -27.76
C PHE A 30 -14.26 2.99 -28.05
N GLU A 31 -14.20 3.69 -29.20
CA GLU A 31 -13.15 4.64 -29.53
C GLU A 31 -13.37 5.94 -28.76
N VAL A 32 -12.32 6.38 -28.07
CA VAL A 32 -12.22 7.72 -27.46
C VAL A 32 -11.70 8.67 -28.54
N ARG A 33 -12.52 9.62 -28.94
CA ARG A 33 -12.15 10.71 -29.87
C ARG A 33 -11.93 11.99 -29.04
N ALA A 34 -10.70 12.45 -29.03
CA ALA A 34 -10.33 13.76 -28.51
C ALA A 34 -10.55 14.82 -29.59
N GLU A 35 -11.30 15.88 -29.31
CA GLU A 35 -11.40 17.05 -30.14
C GLU A 35 -10.58 18.22 -29.60
N LYS A 36 -9.67 18.70 -30.46
CA LYS A 36 -8.92 19.95 -30.28
C LYS A 36 -9.77 21.10 -30.81
N GLN A 37 -9.87 22.18 -30.04
CA GLN A 37 -10.28 23.49 -30.48
C GLN A 37 -9.14 24.19 -31.23
N GLU A 38 -9.42 24.74 -32.42
CA GLU A 38 -8.72 25.90 -32.95
C GLU A 38 -9.72 26.81 -33.67
N ALA A 39 -9.63 28.10 -33.32
CA ALA A 39 -10.41 29.21 -33.86
C ALA A 39 -9.89 29.68 -35.24
N LYS A 40 -10.77 30.15 -36.08
CA LYS A 40 -10.56 31.42 -36.83
C LYS A 40 -11.82 31.90 -37.53
N ALA A 41 -11.94 33.22 -37.50
CA ALA A 41 -12.96 34.09 -38.05
C ALA A 41 -12.99 34.13 -39.60
N ASP A 42 -14.12 34.44 -40.20
CA ASP A 42 -14.43 35.64 -40.95
C ASP A 42 -15.75 35.56 -41.77
N ASP A 43 -16.61 36.49 -41.48
CA ASP A 43 -17.25 37.50 -42.32
C ASP A 43 -18.34 37.13 -43.38
N LYS A 44 -19.46 37.87 -43.23
CA LYS A 44 -20.44 38.41 -44.20
C LYS A 44 -21.80 37.77 -44.45
N LYS A 45 -22.78 38.58 -43.93
CA LYS A 45 -23.97 39.11 -44.67
C LYS A 45 -25.13 38.15 -44.97
N SER A 46 -26.32 38.32 -44.61
CA SER A 46 -27.28 39.43 -44.60
C SER A 46 -28.70 38.94 -44.32
N THR A 47 -29.46 39.73 -43.57
CA THR A 47 -30.88 40.07 -43.69
C THR A 47 -31.98 39.00 -43.60
N ASP A 48 -32.94 39.39 -42.77
CA ASP A 48 -34.34 38.98 -42.67
C ASP A 48 -34.69 37.75 -41.85
N SER A 49 -35.05 38.04 -40.59
CA SER A 49 -36.15 37.37 -39.86
C SER A 49 -36.41 37.97 -38.47
N ASP A 50 -36.69 39.31 -38.42
CA ASP A 50 -37.04 40.03 -37.18
C ASP A 50 -38.55 39.95 -36.86
N ALA A 51 -39.18 38.80 -36.96
CA ALA A 51 -40.59 38.68 -36.58
C ALA A 51 -40.96 37.40 -35.80
N LYS A 52 -40.01 36.54 -35.46
CA LYS A 52 -40.30 35.29 -34.73
C LYS A 52 -39.60 35.14 -33.35
N GLU A 53 -38.63 36.01 -33.05
CA GLU A 53 -37.90 35.93 -31.75
C GLU A 53 -38.62 36.69 -30.63
N GLU A 54 -39.50 37.67 -30.90
CA GLU A 54 -40.23 38.38 -29.82
C GLU A 54 -41.36 37.56 -29.21
N GLU A 55 -41.95 36.60 -29.90
CA GLU A 55 -43.02 35.76 -29.35
C GLU A 55 -42.48 34.61 -28.46
N THR A 56 -41.27 34.08 -28.80
CA THR A 56 -40.61 33.03 -28.01
C THR A 56 -39.98 33.58 -26.72
N THR A 57 -39.49 34.83 -26.77
CA THR A 57 -38.88 35.47 -25.59
C THR A 57 -39.92 35.86 -24.55
N LYS A 58 -41.13 36.28 -25.00
CA LYS A 58 -42.24 36.59 -24.07
C LYS A 58 -42.84 35.33 -23.43
N GLU A 59 -42.89 34.20 -24.14
CA GLU A 59 -43.36 32.94 -23.54
C GLU A 59 -42.32 32.32 -22.57
N GLN A 60 -41.03 32.47 -22.84
CA GLN A 60 -39.98 32.02 -21.92
C GLN A 60 -39.84 32.93 -20.70
N GLU A 61 -39.95 34.26 -20.83
CA GLU A 61 -39.97 35.15 -19.66
C GLU A 61 -41.23 34.95 -18.83
N SER A 62 -42.43 34.75 -19.40
CA SER A 62 -43.63 34.49 -18.65
C SER A 62 -43.64 33.13 -17.96
N THR A 63 -42.95 32.12 -18.52
CA THR A 63 -42.84 30.80 -17.90
C THR A 63 -41.76 30.82 -16.80
N GLN A 64 -40.68 31.59 -16.98
CA GLN A 64 -39.63 31.74 -15.96
C GLN A 64 -40.12 32.61 -14.78
N GLU A 65 -40.87 33.71 -15.01
CA GLU A 65 -41.49 34.49 -13.94
C GLU A 65 -42.57 33.67 -13.20
N ALA A 66 -43.39 32.87 -13.88
CA ALA A 66 -44.38 32.01 -13.24
C ALA A 66 -43.77 30.88 -12.44
N VAL A 67 -42.63 30.30 -12.88
CA VAL A 67 -41.90 29.25 -12.12
C VAL A 67 -41.18 29.85 -10.90
N THR A 68 -40.59 31.05 -11.02
CA THR A 68 -39.99 31.75 -9.87
C THR A 68 -40.99 32.24 -8.86
N GLU A 69 -42.15 32.77 -9.28
CA GLU A 69 -43.24 33.14 -8.35
C GLU A 69 -43.87 31.92 -7.64
N GLU A 70 -43.98 30.75 -8.29
CA GLU A 70 -44.50 29.53 -7.68
C GLU A 70 -43.47 28.90 -6.71
N GLU A 71 -42.19 28.99 -6.96
CA GLU A 71 -41.13 28.56 -6.02
C GLU A 71 -40.99 29.52 -4.85
N GLU A 72 -40.97 30.83 -5.06
CA GLU A 72 -40.96 31.83 -3.98
C GLU A 72 -42.19 31.71 -3.10
N THR A 73 -43.39 31.49 -3.65
CA THR A 73 -44.61 31.32 -2.85
C THR A 73 -44.65 30.02 -2.04
N LYS A 74 -43.93 28.96 -2.48
CA LYS A 74 -43.78 27.73 -1.69
C LYS A 74 -42.78 27.91 -0.55
N ALA A 75 -41.70 28.61 -0.76
CA ALA A 75 -40.66 28.88 0.23
C ALA A 75 -41.18 29.76 1.40
N GLU A 76 -42.06 30.72 1.13
CA GLU A 76 -42.67 31.63 2.12
C GLU A 76 -43.86 31.01 2.89
N ARG A 77 -44.37 29.83 2.50
CA ARG A 77 -45.48 29.19 3.17
C ARG A 77 -45.09 28.73 4.57
N ARG A 78 -45.94 29.06 5.53
CA ARG A 78 -45.72 28.69 6.94
C ARG A 78 -45.90 27.21 7.17
N LEU A 79 -45.00 26.67 7.98
CA LEU A 79 -45.15 25.35 8.57
C LEU A 79 -46.33 25.37 9.56
N PRO A 80 -47.10 24.29 9.65
CA PRO A 80 -48.24 24.23 10.56
C PRO A 80 -47.81 24.19 12.04
N GLU A 81 -48.72 24.65 12.90
CA GLU A 81 -48.55 24.42 14.33
C GLU A 81 -48.60 22.92 14.63
N GLY A 82 -47.66 22.45 15.48
CA GLY A 82 -47.49 21.03 15.80
C GLY A 82 -46.47 20.30 14.94
N PHE A 83 -45.91 20.94 13.88
CA PHE A 83 -44.74 20.42 13.19
C PHE A 83 -43.46 21.11 13.72
N SER A 84 -42.47 20.32 14.11
CA SER A 84 -41.19 20.82 14.62
C SER A 84 -40.01 19.93 14.19
N VAL A 85 -38.80 20.47 14.28
CA VAL A 85 -37.56 19.70 14.12
C VAL A 85 -36.76 19.85 15.40
N SER A 86 -36.46 18.74 16.03
CA SER A 86 -35.75 18.72 17.33
C SER A 86 -34.40 19.43 17.23
N GLY A 87 -34.09 20.26 18.23
CA GLY A 87 -32.84 21.01 18.29
C GLY A 87 -32.79 22.27 17.42
N LEU A 88 -33.85 22.61 16.68
CA LEU A 88 -34.02 23.90 16.02
C LEU A 88 -34.88 24.83 16.86
N ASP A 89 -34.72 26.14 16.65
CA ASP A 89 -35.46 27.17 17.35
C ASP A 89 -36.94 27.20 16.90
N ASP A 90 -37.85 27.46 17.84
CA ASP A 90 -39.30 27.58 17.58
C ASP A 90 -39.66 28.72 16.62
N SER A 91 -38.76 29.63 16.32
CA SER A 91 -38.91 30.69 15.32
C SER A 91 -38.86 30.20 13.86
N VAL A 92 -38.45 28.95 13.61
CA VAL A 92 -38.43 28.33 12.29
C VAL A 92 -39.86 28.03 11.84
N LYS A 93 -40.46 28.94 11.08
CA LYS A 93 -41.89 28.88 10.70
C LYS A 93 -42.12 28.77 9.19
N THR A 94 -41.12 28.77 8.36
CA THR A 94 -41.24 28.65 6.89
C THR A 94 -40.26 27.62 6.35
N MET A 95 -40.49 27.16 5.10
CA MET A 95 -39.56 26.21 4.43
C MET A 95 -38.16 26.80 4.23
N THR A 96 -38.10 28.11 3.86
CA THR A 96 -36.81 28.81 3.73
C THR A 96 -36.07 28.84 5.05
N ALA A 97 -36.79 29.27 6.14
CA ALA A 97 -36.18 29.30 7.47
C ALA A 97 -35.76 27.91 7.96
N LEU A 98 -36.50 26.85 7.59
CA LEU A 98 -36.15 25.47 7.94
C LEU A 98 -34.86 25.04 7.22
N ASN A 99 -34.76 25.27 5.91
CA ASN A 99 -33.54 24.94 5.17
C ASN A 99 -32.31 25.72 5.69
N GLU A 100 -32.46 27.03 5.92
CA GLU A 100 -31.43 27.88 6.52
C GLU A 100 -31.01 27.39 7.92
N ALA A 101 -31.97 26.95 8.73
CA ALA A 101 -31.69 26.45 10.07
C ALA A 101 -30.93 25.11 10.03
N LEU A 102 -31.25 24.22 9.08
CA LEU A 102 -30.53 22.98 8.87
C LEU A 102 -29.08 23.25 8.33
N GLU A 103 -28.94 24.23 7.45
CA GLU A 103 -27.59 24.65 6.99
C GLU A 103 -26.76 25.28 8.12
N LYS A 104 -27.40 26.13 8.95
CA LYS A 104 -26.74 26.67 10.15
C LYS A 104 -26.36 25.57 11.14
N LEU A 105 -27.17 24.52 11.26
CA LEU A 105 -26.86 23.37 12.11
C LEU A 105 -25.63 22.62 11.54
N GLN A 106 -25.58 22.38 10.22
CA GLN A 106 -24.42 21.76 9.59
C GLN A 106 -23.16 22.61 9.79
N ASN A 107 -23.20 23.92 9.52
CA ASN A 107 -22.08 24.82 9.76
C ASN A 107 -21.62 24.80 11.22
N LYS A 108 -22.57 24.73 12.15
CA LYS A 108 -22.27 24.60 13.58
C LYS A 108 -21.59 23.27 13.92
N LEU A 109 -21.94 22.17 13.25
CA LEU A 109 -21.25 20.89 13.35
C LEU A 109 -19.81 21.02 12.87
N ASP A 110 -19.59 21.67 11.71
CA ASP A 110 -18.27 21.84 11.11
C ASP A 110 -17.32 22.67 11.98
N GLU A 111 -17.85 23.64 12.72
CA GLU A 111 -17.06 24.54 13.58
C GLU A 111 -16.90 24.01 15.01
N LYS A 112 -17.77 23.12 15.47
CA LYS A 112 -17.84 22.71 16.87
C LYS A 112 -16.70 21.75 17.23
N LYS A 113 -16.01 22.08 18.31
CA LYS A 113 -14.97 21.25 18.93
C LYS A 113 -15.51 20.54 20.18
N PHE A 114 -14.84 19.47 20.54
CA PHE A 114 -15.10 18.73 21.77
C PHE A 114 -13.80 18.16 22.35
N ILE A 115 -13.84 17.82 23.62
CA ILE A 115 -12.79 17.09 24.32
C ILE A 115 -13.35 15.71 24.69
N LEU A 116 -12.74 14.63 24.18
CA LEU A 116 -13.03 13.29 24.67
C LEU A 116 -12.10 12.97 25.84
N SER A 117 -12.69 12.71 27.01
CA SER A 117 -11.96 12.23 28.21
C SER A 117 -12.04 10.71 28.28
N VAL A 118 -10.89 10.04 28.39
CA VAL A 118 -10.77 8.59 28.49
C VAL A 118 -9.91 8.26 29.71
N ASN A 119 -10.52 7.84 30.78
CA ASN A 119 -9.84 7.55 32.07
C ASN A 119 -8.92 8.70 32.54
N GLY A 120 -9.39 9.95 32.34
CA GLY A 120 -8.67 11.17 32.74
C GLY A 120 -7.75 11.76 31.68
N GLU A 121 -7.41 11.04 30.62
CA GLU A 121 -6.67 11.57 29.47
C GLU A 121 -7.61 12.29 28.52
N GLN A 122 -7.21 13.48 28.09
CA GLN A 122 -8.04 14.35 27.23
C GLN A 122 -7.53 14.37 25.79
N ILE A 123 -8.45 14.22 24.85
CA ILE A 123 -8.20 14.23 23.42
C ILE A 123 -9.12 15.27 22.77
N GLU A 124 -8.53 16.35 22.27
CA GLU A 124 -9.25 17.37 21.50
C GLU A 124 -9.51 16.89 20.07
N SER A 125 -10.71 17.20 19.56
CA SER A 125 -11.12 16.97 18.17
C SER A 125 -12.28 17.89 17.81
N SER A 126 -12.69 17.86 16.54
CA SER A 126 -13.91 18.54 16.06
C SER A 126 -14.87 17.55 15.44
N PHE A 127 -16.15 17.94 15.36
CA PHE A 127 -17.14 17.11 14.67
C PHE A 127 -16.85 17.02 13.17
N SER A 128 -16.24 18.06 12.59
CA SER A 128 -15.72 18.07 11.22
C SER A 128 -14.63 17.02 11.00
N ASP A 129 -13.70 16.83 11.95
CA ASP A 129 -12.66 15.80 11.87
C ASP A 129 -13.24 14.37 11.86
N LEU A 130 -14.44 14.22 12.42
CA LEU A 130 -15.19 12.95 12.40
C LEU A 130 -16.10 12.82 11.18
N GLY A 131 -16.17 13.84 10.32
CA GLY A 131 -17.04 13.87 9.15
C GLY A 131 -18.53 13.86 9.51
N ALA A 132 -18.92 14.59 10.56
CA ALA A 132 -20.30 14.68 11.02
C ALA A 132 -21.20 15.33 9.97
N SER A 133 -22.34 14.72 9.64
CA SER A 133 -23.31 15.21 8.67
C SER A 133 -24.75 14.93 9.09
N ILE A 134 -25.70 15.76 8.59
CA ILE A 134 -27.12 15.54 8.78
C ILE A 134 -27.62 14.66 7.63
N GLU A 135 -27.74 13.35 7.87
CA GLU A 135 -28.12 12.39 6.83
C GLU A 135 -29.57 12.52 6.36
N ASN A 136 -30.48 12.84 7.26
CA ASN A 136 -31.89 12.90 6.95
C ASN A 136 -32.38 14.30 6.56
N LYS A 137 -31.52 15.25 6.15
CA LYS A 137 -31.88 16.62 5.74
C LYS A 137 -32.97 16.63 4.67
N GLU A 138 -32.78 15.87 3.59
CA GLU A 138 -33.74 15.78 2.49
C GLU A 138 -35.11 15.20 2.95
N TYR A 139 -35.08 14.22 3.84
CA TYR A 139 -36.30 13.66 4.44
C TYR A 139 -37.04 14.72 5.26
N ILE A 140 -36.35 15.47 6.12
CA ILE A 140 -36.96 16.56 6.93
C ILE A 140 -37.62 17.59 6.01
N LEU A 141 -36.94 18.04 4.97
CA LEU A 141 -37.46 19.01 3.99
C LEU A 141 -38.64 18.42 3.20
N SER A 142 -38.62 17.14 2.86
CA SER A 142 -39.71 16.46 2.18
C SER A 142 -40.95 16.35 3.06
N GLU A 143 -40.80 15.98 4.33
CA GLU A 143 -41.92 15.90 5.29
C GLU A 143 -42.55 17.29 5.51
N ALA A 144 -41.72 18.31 5.79
CA ALA A 144 -42.20 19.70 5.89
C ALA A 144 -42.92 20.17 4.62
N GLY A 145 -42.41 19.75 3.45
CA GLY A 145 -42.97 20.03 2.12
C GLY A 145 -44.41 19.49 1.94
N LYS A 146 -44.74 18.37 2.59
CA LYS A 146 -46.10 17.81 2.54
C LYS A 146 -47.17 18.79 3.09
N TYR A 147 -46.83 19.52 4.13
CA TYR A 147 -47.71 20.49 4.79
C TYR A 147 -47.74 21.85 4.08
N THR A 148 -46.74 22.19 3.30
CA THR A 148 -46.66 23.46 2.60
C THR A 148 -47.08 23.38 1.12
N SER A 149 -47.34 22.18 0.59
CA SER A 149 -47.75 21.94 -0.80
C SER A 149 -49.27 21.84 -0.95
N GLY A 150 -49.79 22.25 -2.12
CA GLY A 150 -51.19 22.21 -2.46
C GLY A 150 -51.96 23.51 -2.15
N ASN A 151 -53.30 23.50 -2.38
CA ASN A 151 -54.17 24.64 -2.08
C ASN A 151 -54.42 24.75 -0.57
N MET A 152 -55.08 25.85 -0.16
CA MET A 152 -55.34 26.14 1.26
C MET A 152 -56.15 25.02 1.97
N ILE A 153 -57.11 24.42 1.29
CA ILE A 153 -57.99 23.38 1.85
C ILE A 153 -57.18 22.09 2.06
N GLU A 154 -56.36 21.73 1.08
CA GLU A 154 -55.46 20.55 1.15
C GLU A 154 -54.44 20.69 2.28
N ARG A 155 -53.83 21.86 2.44
CA ARG A 155 -52.89 22.12 3.53
C ARG A 155 -53.56 22.05 4.89
N PHE A 156 -54.74 22.67 5.03
CA PHE A 156 -55.53 22.60 6.26
C PHE A 156 -55.90 21.15 6.59
N ALA A 157 -56.37 20.38 5.62
CA ALA A 157 -56.71 18.98 5.83
C ALA A 157 -55.49 18.14 6.28
N LYS A 158 -54.31 18.39 5.72
CA LYS A 158 -53.06 17.69 6.09
C LYS A 158 -52.59 18.06 7.50
N SER A 159 -52.79 19.30 7.93
CA SER A 159 -52.36 19.78 9.24
C SER A 159 -53.39 19.60 10.35
N ALA A 160 -54.66 19.22 10.02
CA ALA A 160 -55.80 19.13 10.94
C ALA A 160 -55.58 18.09 12.02
N GLY A 161 -54.74 17.60 12.47
CA GLY A 161 -54.45 16.68 13.58
C GLY A 161 -53.16 16.97 14.31
N LEU A 162 -52.31 17.84 13.74
CA LEU A 162 -50.97 18.10 14.28
C LEU A 162 -51.00 18.84 15.62
N THR A 163 -52.05 19.62 15.88
CA THR A 163 -52.19 20.30 17.18
C THR A 163 -52.49 19.32 18.30
N GLU A 164 -53.25 18.24 17.99
CA GLU A 164 -53.58 17.18 18.96
C GLU A 164 -52.45 16.12 19.04
N ASN A 165 -51.77 15.85 17.91
CA ASN A 165 -50.70 14.90 17.80
C ASN A 165 -49.50 15.56 17.11
N PRO A 166 -48.66 16.30 17.84
CA PRO A 166 -47.51 17.00 17.28
C PRO A 166 -46.51 16.04 16.64
N GLU A 167 -45.98 16.40 15.47
CA GLU A 167 -44.91 15.71 14.78
C GLU A 167 -43.60 16.43 15.01
N SER A 168 -42.62 15.72 15.56
CA SER A 168 -41.26 16.23 15.75
C SER A 168 -40.27 15.29 15.08
N ILE A 169 -39.53 15.80 14.12
CA ILE A 169 -38.48 15.06 13.42
C ILE A 169 -37.13 15.43 14.04
N THR A 170 -36.34 14.42 14.40
CA THR A 170 -34.98 14.65 14.91
C THR A 170 -33.99 14.56 13.77
N PRO A 171 -33.10 15.56 13.62
CA PRO A 171 -31.96 15.45 12.70
C PRO A 171 -31.10 14.21 13.05
N ASP A 172 -30.92 13.34 12.09
CA ASP A 172 -30.05 12.18 12.25
C ASP A 172 -28.62 12.57 11.88
N ILE A 173 -27.72 12.45 12.85
CA ILE A 173 -26.34 12.80 12.70
C ILE A 173 -25.52 11.52 12.48
N GLU A 174 -24.87 11.46 11.34
CA GLU A 174 -23.96 10.39 10.99
C GLU A 174 -22.50 10.87 11.01
N PHE A 175 -21.60 9.93 11.24
CA PHE A 175 -20.16 10.16 11.22
C PHE A 175 -19.52 9.33 10.12
N ASN A 176 -18.45 9.83 9.51
CA ASN A 176 -17.65 9.02 8.61
C ASN A 176 -16.98 7.86 9.38
N GLU A 177 -17.26 6.63 8.98
CA GLU A 177 -16.83 5.42 9.70
C GLU A 177 -15.31 5.31 9.79
N GLU A 178 -14.59 5.64 8.71
CA GLU A 178 -13.12 5.57 8.66
C GLU A 178 -12.49 6.63 9.59
N ALA A 179 -13.00 7.86 9.54
CA ALA A 179 -12.56 8.96 10.42
C ALA A 179 -12.82 8.63 11.90
N LEU A 180 -14.01 8.13 12.20
CA LEU A 180 -14.41 7.73 13.55
C LEU A 180 -13.54 6.58 14.09
N ASN A 181 -13.29 5.56 13.28
CA ASN A 181 -12.42 4.44 13.65
C ASN A 181 -10.96 4.90 13.89
N SER A 182 -10.46 5.80 13.07
CA SER A 182 -9.12 6.39 13.23
C SER A 182 -9.03 7.22 14.51
N PHE A 183 -10.06 8.00 14.82
CA PHE A 183 -10.17 8.78 16.04
C PHE A 183 -10.18 7.88 17.29
N PHE A 184 -11.03 6.87 17.34
CA PHE A 184 -11.09 5.95 18.48
C PHE A 184 -9.80 5.12 18.64
N LYS A 185 -9.15 4.75 17.55
CA LYS A 185 -7.82 4.11 17.60
C LYS A 185 -6.79 5.03 18.26
N LYS A 186 -6.77 6.32 17.88
CA LYS A 186 -5.91 7.34 18.50
C LYS A 186 -6.25 7.54 19.97
N ALA A 187 -7.54 7.61 20.31
CA ALA A 187 -8.00 7.77 21.69
C ALA A 187 -7.64 6.58 22.57
N ASN A 188 -7.86 5.36 22.09
CA ASN A 188 -7.45 4.15 22.82
C ASN A 188 -5.92 4.06 23.01
N SER A 189 -5.11 4.57 22.06
CA SER A 189 -3.65 4.57 22.21
C SER A 189 -3.13 5.51 23.33
N LYS A 190 -3.96 6.46 23.75
CA LYS A 190 -3.68 7.37 24.89
C LYS A 190 -4.34 6.93 26.20
N ASN A 191 -5.23 5.92 26.15
CA ASN A 191 -5.88 5.39 27.34
C ASN A 191 -4.85 4.68 28.23
N PRO A 192 -4.56 5.14 29.46
CA PRO A 192 -3.58 4.54 30.33
C PRO A 192 -3.96 3.12 30.78
N ASP A 193 -5.25 2.82 30.76
CA ASP A 193 -5.79 1.52 31.16
C ASP A 193 -6.13 0.64 29.95
N ALA A 194 -5.60 0.95 28.75
CA ALA A 194 -5.84 0.13 27.58
C ALA A 194 -5.25 -1.28 27.75
N PRO A 195 -5.88 -2.32 27.18
CA PRO A 195 -5.30 -3.66 27.20
C PRO A 195 -3.98 -3.67 26.43
N VAL A 196 -2.99 -4.30 27.01
CA VAL A 196 -1.65 -4.46 26.42
C VAL A 196 -1.42 -5.93 26.08
N ASN A 197 -1.13 -6.23 24.84
CA ASN A 197 -0.79 -7.57 24.41
C ASN A 197 0.57 -8.01 24.95
N ALA A 198 0.70 -9.31 25.19
CA ALA A 198 2.01 -9.90 25.45
C ALA A 198 2.95 -9.64 24.27
N THR A 199 4.21 -9.41 24.57
CA THR A 199 5.26 -9.22 23.56
C THR A 199 6.39 -10.21 23.78
N ILE A 200 7.12 -10.51 22.71
CA ILE A 200 8.26 -11.41 22.74
C ILE A 200 9.43 -10.73 22.04
N LYS A 201 10.61 -10.85 22.60
CA LYS A 201 11.87 -10.38 22.02
C LYS A 201 12.95 -11.44 22.17
N ARG A 202 13.88 -11.47 21.22
CA ARG A 202 15.05 -12.33 21.34
C ARG A 202 16.24 -11.51 21.82
N VAL A 203 16.74 -11.81 23.00
CA VAL A 203 17.84 -11.09 23.67
C VAL A 203 18.92 -12.09 24.03
N ASN A 204 20.15 -11.85 23.59
CA ASN A 204 21.31 -12.72 23.88
C ASN A 204 21.06 -14.20 23.56
N GLY A 205 20.28 -14.48 22.51
CA GLY A 205 19.98 -15.85 22.07
C GLY A 205 18.83 -16.54 22.82
N ALA A 206 18.21 -15.89 23.80
CA ALA A 206 17.03 -16.39 24.52
C ALA A 206 15.78 -15.53 24.19
N PHE A 207 14.60 -16.12 24.28
CA PHE A 207 13.35 -15.38 24.20
C PHE A 207 12.95 -14.83 25.57
N GLU A 208 12.61 -13.55 25.61
CA GLU A 208 12.05 -12.86 26.75
C GLU A 208 10.60 -12.48 26.40
N ILE A 209 9.65 -12.94 27.21
CA ILE A 209 8.23 -12.66 27.04
C ILE A 209 7.82 -11.67 28.14
N THR A 210 7.27 -10.52 27.70
CA THR A 210 6.58 -9.59 28.60
C THR A 210 5.11 -9.98 28.60
N PRO A 211 4.52 -10.29 29.78
CA PRO A 211 3.13 -10.69 29.88
C PRO A 211 2.17 -9.58 29.42
N GLU A 212 1.02 -10.00 29.02
CA GLU A 212 -0.12 -9.15 28.72
C GLU A 212 -0.72 -8.49 29.95
N HIS A 213 -1.49 -7.46 29.75
CA HIS A 213 -2.32 -6.82 30.74
C HIS A 213 -3.72 -6.59 30.16
N ASP A 214 -4.74 -7.12 30.83
CA ASP A 214 -6.13 -6.82 30.50
C ASP A 214 -6.44 -5.38 30.92
N GLY A 215 -7.33 -4.73 30.21
CA GLY A 215 -7.63 -3.33 30.48
C GLY A 215 -9.04 -2.95 30.08
N TYR A 216 -9.19 -1.70 29.70
CA TYR A 216 -10.46 -1.14 29.25
C TYR A 216 -10.28 -0.50 27.88
N ALA A 217 -11.25 -0.68 27.01
CA ALA A 217 -11.30 -0.01 25.71
C ALA A 217 -12.57 0.82 25.61
N ILE A 218 -12.52 1.85 24.78
CA ILE A 218 -13.68 2.70 24.53
C ILE A 218 -14.79 1.85 23.89
N ASP A 219 -15.97 1.89 24.51
CA ASP A 219 -17.20 1.44 23.91
C ASP A 219 -17.61 2.46 22.85
N LYS A 220 -17.41 2.07 21.59
CA LYS A 220 -17.63 2.98 20.47
C LYS A 220 -19.09 3.39 20.34
N GLU A 221 -20.03 2.45 20.45
CA GLU A 221 -21.47 2.68 20.27
C GLU A 221 -21.98 3.68 21.33
N SER A 222 -21.78 3.37 22.59
CA SER A 222 -22.20 4.24 23.70
C SER A 222 -21.49 5.60 23.69
N THR A 223 -20.25 5.69 23.18
CA THR A 223 -19.52 6.95 23.08
C THR A 223 -20.02 7.79 21.91
N VAL A 224 -20.38 7.17 20.78
CA VAL A 224 -21.00 7.83 19.63
C VAL A 224 -22.34 8.45 20.02
N ASP A 225 -23.17 7.77 20.82
CA ASP A 225 -24.43 8.33 21.32
C ASP A 225 -24.18 9.61 22.12
N LYS A 226 -23.17 9.62 22.99
CA LYS A 226 -22.79 10.83 23.73
C LYS A 226 -22.25 11.94 22.84
N LEU A 227 -21.51 11.59 21.78
CA LEU A 227 -21.05 12.56 20.78
C LEU A 227 -22.27 13.20 20.07
N LYS A 228 -23.24 12.39 19.65
CA LYS A 228 -24.49 12.88 19.03
C LYS A 228 -25.26 13.81 19.99
N GLU A 229 -25.38 13.46 21.28
CA GLU A 229 -26.02 14.34 22.27
C GLU A 229 -25.25 15.67 22.47
N ALA A 230 -23.95 15.64 22.49
CA ALA A 230 -23.09 16.81 22.68
C ALA A 230 -23.26 17.87 21.58
N ILE A 231 -23.65 17.47 20.37
CA ILE A 231 -23.88 18.38 19.23
C ILE A 231 -24.86 19.48 19.54
N PHE A 232 -25.97 19.15 20.23
CA PHE A 232 -27.06 20.07 20.50
C PHE A 232 -26.83 20.94 21.76
N LYS A 233 -25.75 20.68 22.52
CA LYS A 233 -25.39 21.49 23.68
C LYS A 233 -24.62 22.75 23.28
N THR A 234 -24.65 23.77 24.12
CA THR A 234 -23.95 25.04 23.88
C THR A 234 -22.55 25.00 24.47
N GLY A 235 -21.53 25.47 23.69
CA GLY A 235 -20.14 25.58 24.12
C GLY A 235 -19.28 24.36 23.72
N GLU A 236 -18.07 24.37 24.21
CA GLU A 236 -17.13 23.23 24.09
C GLU A 236 -17.47 22.21 25.19
N GLU A 237 -17.72 20.97 24.79
CA GLU A 237 -18.13 19.90 25.69
C GLU A 237 -16.98 18.95 25.98
N THR A 238 -16.78 18.64 27.26
CA THR A 238 -15.98 17.48 27.67
C THR A 238 -16.90 16.25 27.75
N ILE A 239 -16.61 15.27 26.93
CA ILE A 239 -17.39 14.04 26.79
C ILE A 239 -16.62 12.91 27.44
N GLU A 240 -17.14 12.32 28.51
CA GLU A 240 -16.55 11.13 29.12
C GLU A 240 -16.85 9.91 28.26
N ALA A 241 -15.79 9.30 27.69
CA ALA A 241 -15.91 8.06 26.94
C ALA A 241 -16.46 6.93 27.84
N GLN A 242 -17.37 6.15 27.29
CA GLN A 242 -17.71 4.89 27.93
C GLN A 242 -16.60 3.88 27.66
N VAL A 243 -16.19 3.17 28.70
CA VAL A 243 -15.17 2.12 28.58
C VAL A 243 -15.73 0.78 29.04
N THR A 244 -15.38 -0.27 28.34
CA THR A 244 -15.72 -1.64 28.67
C THR A 244 -14.45 -2.45 28.93
N LYS A 245 -14.52 -3.43 29.84
CA LYS A 245 -13.40 -4.32 30.09
C LYS A 245 -13.06 -5.13 28.84
N GLN A 246 -11.81 -5.08 28.44
CA GLN A 246 -11.28 -5.83 27.30
C GLN A 246 -10.07 -6.65 27.72
N VAL A 247 -10.06 -7.92 27.31
CA VAL A 247 -8.91 -8.79 27.51
C VAL A 247 -7.90 -8.57 26.41
N ALA A 248 -6.63 -8.72 26.72
CA ALA A 248 -5.56 -8.73 25.74
C ALA A 248 -5.76 -9.88 24.75
N THR A 249 -5.55 -9.60 23.45
CA THR A 249 -5.77 -10.57 22.38
C THR A 249 -4.60 -11.52 22.18
N VAL A 250 -3.39 -11.11 22.57
CA VAL A 250 -2.19 -11.95 22.55
C VAL A 250 -1.73 -12.16 23.99
N LYS A 251 -1.62 -13.40 24.41
CA LYS A 251 -1.23 -13.78 25.76
C LYS A 251 0.18 -14.35 25.81
N ALA A 252 0.86 -14.24 26.94
CA ALA A 252 2.17 -14.84 27.16
C ALA A 252 2.13 -16.36 26.92
N GLU A 253 1.00 -16.99 27.24
CA GLU A 253 0.75 -18.40 26.99
C GLU A 253 0.81 -18.78 25.52
N ASP A 254 0.33 -17.90 24.62
CA ASP A 254 0.37 -18.10 23.17
C ASP A 254 1.81 -18.06 22.64
N LEU A 255 2.70 -17.32 23.30
CA LEU A 255 4.06 -17.06 22.84
C LEU A 255 5.12 -18.04 23.38
N LYS A 256 4.83 -18.77 24.44
CA LYS A 256 5.80 -19.67 25.11
C LYS A 256 6.33 -20.81 24.24
N ASP A 257 5.57 -21.21 23.22
CA ASP A 257 5.96 -22.27 22.29
C ASP A 257 6.83 -21.77 21.12
N ILE A 258 7.12 -20.46 21.04
CA ILE A 258 8.08 -19.90 20.08
C ILE A 258 9.50 -20.17 20.59
N LYS A 259 10.05 -21.34 20.28
CA LYS A 259 11.37 -21.79 20.75
C LYS A 259 12.17 -22.59 19.73
N ASP A 260 11.51 -23.15 18.73
CA ASP A 260 12.11 -24.02 17.74
C ASP A 260 12.41 -23.25 16.44
N VAL A 261 13.52 -23.58 15.78
CA VAL A 261 13.85 -23.04 14.45
C VAL A 261 13.03 -23.78 13.40
N LEU A 262 12.03 -23.13 12.83
CA LEU A 262 11.22 -23.70 11.75
C LEU A 262 11.93 -23.64 10.40
N GLY A 263 12.71 -22.56 10.17
CA GLY A 263 13.47 -22.39 8.96
C GLY A 263 14.46 -21.25 9.07
N THR A 264 15.64 -21.41 8.50
CA THR A 264 16.68 -20.38 8.49
C THR A 264 17.35 -20.33 7.12
N PHE A 265 17.80 -19.14 6.72
CA PHE A 265 18.61 -18.95 5.53
C PHE A 265 19.52 -17.74 5.65
N THR A 266 20.68 -17.84 5.01
CA THR A 266 21.70 -16.79 5.02
C THR A 266 22.14 -16.48 3.59
N THR A 267 22.29 -15.20 3.26
CA THR A 267 22.97 -14.75 2.04
C THR A 267 24.15 -13.85 2.36
N ASN A 268 25.21 -13.99 1.59
CA ASN A 268 26.44 -13.21 1.75
C ASN A 268 26.41 -11.96 0.86
N TYR A 269 26.95 -10.84 1.36
CA TYR A 269 27.11 -9.58 0.63
C TYR A 269 28.53 -8.97 0.79
N SER A 270 29.54 -9.83 0.92
CA SER A 270 30.95 -9.41 1.12
C SER A 270 31.48 -8.52 -0.02
N SER A 271 31.05 -8.78 -1.25
CA SER A 271 31.39 -7.97 -2.44
C SER A 271 30.67 -6.61 -2.54
N SER A 272 29.77 -6.29 -1.60
CA SER A 272 29.00 -5.05 -1.63
C SER A 272 29.81 -3.86 -1.11
N THR A 273 29.53 -2.66 -1.67
CA THR A 273 30.05 -1.40 -1.15
C THR A 273 29.57 -1.15 0.28
N SER A 274 30.18 -0.21 1.00
CA SER A 274 29.80 0.20 2.34
C SER A 274 28.37 0.74 2.40
N GLU A 275 27.96 1.52 1.38
CA GLU A 275 26.63 2.10 1.27
C GLU A 275 25.56 1.01 1.12
N ARG A 276 25.81 0.03 0.24
CA ARG A 276 24.90 -1.10 0.07
C ARG A 276 24.82 -1.97 1.34
N ALA A 277 25.95 -2.18 2.01
CA ALA A 277 25.98 -2.90 3.28
C ALA A 277 25.17 -2.16 4.37
N THR A 278 25.28 -0.82 4.43
CA THR A 278 24.45 0.00 5.32
C THR A 278 22.96 -0.18 5.01
N ASN A 279 22.57 -0.17 3.74
CA ASN A 279 21.18 -0.38 3.34
C ASN A 279 20.64 -1.75 3.77
N ILE A 280 21.46 -2.80 3.60
CA ILE A 280 21.10 -4.16 4.03
C ILE A 280 20.93 -4.19 5.56
N ALA A 281 21.83 -3.58 6.32
CA ALA A 281 21.72 -3.53 7.77
C ALA A 281 20.44 -2.80 8.23
N VAL A 282 20.19 -1.59 7.70
CA VAL A 282 18.99 -0.78 8.01
C VAL A 282 17.69 -1.53 7.66
N GLY A 283 17.63 -2.12 6.46
CA GLY A 283 16.44 -2.86 6.05
C GLY A 283 16.23 -4.15 6.87
N THR A 284 17.31 -4.83 7.24
CA THR A 284 17.26 -6.04 8.08
C THR A 284 16.76 -5.71 9.49
N GLU A 285 17.26 -4.63 10.10
CA GLU A 285 16.80 -4.14 11.42
C GLU A 285 15.28 -3.88 11.42
N LYS A 286 14.74 -3.30 10.36
CA LYS A 286 13.31 -3.07 10.24
C LYS A 286 12.48 -4.36 10.10
N MET A 287 13.10 -5.43 9.61
CA MET A 287 12.47 -6.74 9.46
C MET A 287 12.61 -7.63 10.69
N ASP A 288 13.49 -7.25 11.62
CA ASP A 288 13.73 -8.02 12.84
C ASP A 288 12.60 -7.86 13.85
N GLY A 289 12.38 -8.89 14.66
CA GLY A 289 11.47 -8.86 15.79
C GLY A 289 9.99 -8.93 15.43
N VAL A 290 9.63 -9.39 14.24
CA VAL A 290 8.22 -9.43 13.82
C VAL A 290 7.55 -10.70 14.34
N LEU A 291 6.55 -10.50 15.20
CA LEU A 291 5.61 -11.53 15.63
C LEU A 291 4.44 -11.58 14.62
N LEU A 292 4.13 -12.78 14.12
CA LEU A 292 2.97 -13.02 13.27
C LEU A 292 2.04 -14.04 13.95
N MET A 293 0.86 -13.59 14.33
CA MET A 293 -0.21 -14.47 14.78
C MET A 293 -0.75 -15.30 13.61
N PRO A 294 -1.47 -16.41 13.87
CA PRO A 294 -2.11 -17.19 12.81
C PRO A 294 -2.94 -16.33 11.86
N GLY A 295 -2.67 -16.43 10.56
CA GLY A 295 -3.33 -15.66 9.51
C GLY A 295 -2.70 -14.30 9.19
N GLU A 296 -1.83 -13.77 10.03
CA GLU A 296 -1.16 -12.50 9.78
C GLU A 296 -0.08 -12.60 8.70
N THR A 297 0.15 -11.47 8.02
CA THR A 297 1.05 -11.37 6.88
C THR A 297 2.08 -10.26 7.10
N ILE A 298 3.34 -10.54 6.80
CA ILE A 298 4.40 -9.53 6.68
C ILE A 298 4.64 -9.20 5.21
N SER A 299 4.72 -7.90 4.89
CA SER A 299 5.18 -7.36 3.63
C SER A 299 6.62 -6.87 3.76
N GLY A 300 7.50 -7.36 2.90
CA GLY A 300 8.89 -6.91 2.89
C GLY A 300 9.02 -5.45 2.48
N TYR A 301 8.25 -5.02 1.47
CA TYR A 301 8.26 -3.64 1.01
C TYR A 301 7.76 -2.68 2.07
N GLU A 302 6.57 -2.92 2.63
CA GLU A 302 5.96 -2.06 3.64
C GLU A 302 6.82 -1.90 4.90
N ARG A 303 7.42 -2.99 5.35
CA ARG A 303 8.28 -2.96 6.56
C ARG A 303 9.57 -2.19 6.35
N MET A 304 10.22 -2.31 5.18
CA MET A 304 11.49 -1.64 4.90
C MET A 304 11.35 -0.16 4.54
N GLN A 305 10.16 0.32 4.13
CA GLN A 305 9.90 1.73 3.82
C GLN A 305 10.02 2.65 5.07
N PRO A 306 10.04 3.98 4.84
CA PRO A 306 10.37 4.62 3.57
C PRO A 306 11.88 4.56 3.28
N PHE A 307 12.22 4.29 2.02
CA PHE A 307 13.62 4.24 1.55
C PHE A 307 14.17 5.65 1.35
N THR A 308 14.57 6.30 2.44
CA THR A 308 15.08 7.67 2.44
C THR A 308 16.40 7.78 3.19
N ILE A 309 17.20 8.80 2.86
CA ILE A 309 18.45 9.11 3.57
C ILE A 309 18.16 9.44 5.04
N LYS A 310 17.04 10.10 5.34
CA LYS A 310 16.60 10.40 6.71
C LYS A 310 16.44 9.14 7.57
N ASN A 311 16.01 8.04 6.94
CA ASN A 311 15.82 6.75 7.61
C ASN A 311 17.08 5.85 7.58
N GLY A 312 18.24 6.43 7.33
CA GLY A 312 19.53 5.73 7.38
C GLY A 312 19.97 5.05 6.09
N TYR A 313 19.12 5.02 5.05
CA TYR A 313 19.50 4.45 3.76
C TYR A 313 20.50 5.35 3.02
N LYS A 314 21.28 4.75 2.12
CA LYS A 314 22.31 5.39 1.28
C LYS A 314 22.01 5.18 -0.19
N MET A 315 22.59 6.04 -1.05
CA MET A 315 22.66 5.77 -2.48
C MET A 315 23.57 4.57 -2.71
N ALA A 316 23.08 3.57 -3.43
CA ALA A 316 23.84 2.37 -3.78
C ALA A 316 23.33 1.78 -5.10
N LYS A 317 24.14 0.90 -5.71
CA LYS A 317 23.78 0.23 -6.95
C LYS A 317 22.57 -0.69 -6.73
N ALA A 318 21.56 -0.55 -7.61
CA ALA A 318 20.36 -1.38 -7.67
C ALA A 318 20.05 -1.76 -9.12
N TYR A 319 19.33 -2.87 -9.30
CA TYR A 319 18.83 -3.25 -10.62
C TYR A 319 17.50 -2.57 -10.89
N GLN A 320 17.42 -1.82 -12.01
CA GLN A 320 16.19 -1.20 -12.48
C GLN A 320 16.08 -1.33 -14.00
N ASN A 321 14.99 -1.94 -14.49
CA ASN A 321 14.74 -2.13 -15.94
C ASN A 321 15.86 -2.78 -16.73
N GLY A 322 16.60 -3.71 -16.11
CA GLY A 322 17.72 -4.39 -16.77
C GLY A 322 19.06 -3.64 -16.73
N LEU A 323 19.11 -2.51 -16.03
CA LEU A 323 20.31 -1.70 -15.85
C LEU A 323 20.71 -1.63 -14.38
N VAL A 324 21.98 -1.39 -14.13
CA VAL A 324 22.51 -1.06 -12.80
C VAL A 324 22.46 0.46 -12.64
N VAL A 325 21.66 0.95 -11.70
CA VAL A 325 21.48 2.38 -11.43
C VAL A 325 21.76 2.69 -9.96
N ASP A 326 22.09 3.94 -9.66
CA ASP A 326 22.17 4.39 -8.28
C ASP A 326 20.77 4.68 -7.75
N SER A 327 20.44 4.08 -6.62
CA SER A 327 19.12 4.22 -5.96
C SER A 327 19.27 4.20 -4.45
N VAL A 328 18.40 4.93 -3.75
CA VAL A 328 18.32 4.84 -2.29
C VAL A 328 17.71 3.51 -1.90
N GLY A 329 18.33 2.78 -0.96
CA GLY A 329 17.83 1.47 -0.51
C GLY A 329 18.29 0.28 -1.37
N GLY A 330 19.31 0.46 -2.25
CA GLY A 330 19.91 -0.67 -2.97
C GLY A 330 20.37 -1.75 -1.98
N GLY A 331 19.86 -2.99 -2.15
CA GLY A 331 20.07 -4.13 -1.22
C GLY A 331 18.76 -4.75 -0.70
N ALA A 332 17.62 -4.06 -0.77
CA ALA A 332 16.32 -4.55 -0.30
C ALA A 332 15.90 -5.90 -0.90
N CYS A 333 16.21 -6.14 -2.18
CA CYS A 333 15.91 -7.42 -2.82
C CYS A 333 16.69 -8.59 -2.21
N GLN A 334 17.91 -8.37 -1.69
CA GLN A 334 18.66 -9.44 -1.02
C GLN A 334 18.03 -9.78 0.33
N ILE A 335 17.55 -8.81 1.07
CA ILE A 335 16.77 -8.99 2.31
C ILE A 335 15.52 -9.81 2.01
N ALA A 336 14.74 -9.38 1.00
CA ALA A 336 13.53 -10.07 0.55
C ALA A 336 13.80 -11.53 0.14
N THR A 337 14.88 -11.76 -0.60
CA THR A 337 15.30 -13.11 -1.00
C THR A 337 15.66 -13.98 0.20
N THR A 338 16.36 -13.42 1.18
CA THR A 338 16.76 -14.18 2.37
C THR A 338 15.55 -14.55 3.23
N LEU A 339 14.59 -13.62 3.40
CA LEU A 339 13.30 -13.90 4.04
C LEU A 339 12.52 -14.98 3.27
N TYR A 340 12.42 -14.88 1.95
CA TYR A 340 11.74 -15.85 1.10
C TYR A 340 12.28 -17.26 1.31
N GLN A 341 13.60 -17.40 1.29
CA GLN A 341 14.28 -18.68 1.47
C GLN A 341 14.10 -19.26 2.90
N ALA A 342 14.11 -18.41 3.93
CA ALA A 342 13.82 -18.83 5.30
C ALA A 342 12.35 -19.26 5.44
N ALA A 343 11.42 -18.51 4.84
CA ALA A 343 9.99 -18.80 4.85
C ALA A 343 9.64 -20.13 4.14
N LEU A 344 10.29 -20.40 3.02
CA LEU A 344 10.16 -21.70 2.33
C LEU A 344 10.56 -22.86 3.25
N ARG A 345 11.69 -22.72 4.00
CA ARG A 345 12.19 -23.76 4.92
C ARG A 345 11.31 -23.92 6.15
N ALA A 346 10.70 -22.83 6.60
CA ALA A 346 9.70 -22.86 7.67
C ALA A 346 8.33 -23.39 7.19
N GLU A 347 8.17 -23.64 5.89
CA GLU A 347 6.91 -24.06 5.25
C GLU A 347 5.73 -23.12 5.57
N VAL A 348 6.01 -21.83 5.74
CA VAL A 348 4.98 -20.80 5.85
C VAL A 348 4.57 -20.31 4.47
N LYS A 349 3.33 -19.85 4.35
CA LYS A 349 2.72 -19.51 3.07
C LYS A 349 3.35 -18.26 2.45
N ILE A 350 3.83 -18.40 1.22
CA ILE A 350 4.23 -17.27 0.38
C ILE A 350 2.98 -16.78 -0.36
N THR A 351 2.48 -15.60 -0.02
CA THR A 351 1.28 -15.03 -0.63
C THR A 351 1.58 -14.10 -1.79
N GLU A 352 2.79 -13.53 -1.83
CA GLU A 352 3.28 -12.77 -2.97
C GLU A 352 4.79 -12.97 -3.11
N ARG A 353 5.24 -13.19 -4.33
CA ARG A 353 6.66 -13.23 -4.69
C ARG A 353 6.81 -12.97 -6.19
N LYS A 354 7.79 -12.15 -6.57
CA LYS A 354 8.21 -11.96 -7.95
C LYS A 354 9.71 -12.17 -8.04
N ASN A 355 10.17 -12.83 -9.12
CA ASN A 355 11.60 -12.96 -9.40
C ASN A 355 12.21 -11.67 -9.95
N HIS A 356 13.53 -11.56 -9.92
CA HIS A 356 14.25 -10.53 -10.66
C HIS A 356 14.10 -10.71 -12.17
N SER A 357 14.23 -9.63 -12.91
CA SER A 357 14.26 -9.70 -14.39
C SER A 357 15.56 -10.31 -14.93
N MET A 358 16.63 -10.27 -14.14
CA MET A 358 17.96 -10.79 -14.44
C MET A 358 18.44 -11.68 -13.30
N ILE A 359 19.39 -12.58 -13.60
CA ILE A 359 19.97 -13.48 -12.58
C ILE A 359 20.70 -12.68 -11.49
N VAL A 360 20.57 -13.10 -10.24
CA VAL A 360 21.33 -12.57 -9.10
C VAL A 360 22.30 -13.64 -8.59
N GLY A 361 23.46 -13.20 -8.06
CA GLY A 361 24.54 -14.11 -7.70
C GLY A 361 24.53 -14.65 -6.27
N TYR A 362 23.66 -14.16 -5.40
CA TYR A 362 23.63 -14.51 -3.98
C TYR A 362 22.65 -15.65 -3.63
N VAL A 363 21.95 -16.19 -4.63
CA VAL A 363 21.02 -17.33 -4.49
C VAL A 363 20.90 -18.07 -5.82
N GLN A 364 20.53 -19.35 -5.77
CA GLN A 364 20.28 -20.13 -6.98
C GLN A 364 19.05 -19.60 -7.75
N PRO A 365 19.01 -19.80 -9.10
CA PRO A 365 17.87 -19.40 -9.91
C PRO A 365 16.53 -19.91 -9.36
N SER A 366 15.47 -19.12 -9.49
CA SER A 366 14.12 -19.35 -8.92
C SER A 366 14.05 -19.34 -7.38
N GLY A 367 15.18 -19.14 -6.71
CA GLY A 367 15.23 -18.98 -5.27
C GLY A 367 15.19 -17.53 -4.78
N ASP A 368 15.12 -16.56 -5.69
CA ASP A 368 15.15 -15.12 -5.40
C ASP A 368 13.76 -14.51 -5.22
N ALA A 369 13.71 -13.36 -4.55
CA ALA A 369 12.54 -12.48 -4.46
C ALA A 369 12.98 -11.03 -4.68
N ALA A 370 12.26 -10.32 -5.56
CA ALA A 370 12.55 -8.93 -5.92
C ALA A 370 11.55 -7.98 -5.26
N ILE A 371 12.04 -6.78 -4.88
CA ILE A 371 11.21 -5.66 -4.44
C ILE A 371 11.35 -4.51 -5.45
N ALA A 372 10.21 -3.95 -5.88
CA ALA A 372 10.15 -2.80 -6.76
C ALA A 372 8.84 -2.02 -6.50
N GLY A 373 8.86 -1.14 -5.50
CA GLY A 373 7.66 -0.44 -5.05
C GLY A 373 6.58 -1.44 -4.62
N ASP A 374 5.34 -1.07 -4.80
CA ASP A 374 4.16 -1.91 -4.61
C ASP A 374 3.94 -2.94 -5.73
N TYR A 375 4.66 -2.78 -6.86
CA TYR A 375 4.56 -3.67 -8.03
C TYR A 375 5.20 -5.06 -7.80
N LYS A 376 6.28 -5.14 -6.99
CA LYS A 376 6.95 -6.39 -6.61
C LYS A 376 7.22 -6.39 -5.12
N ASP A 377 6.69 -7.36 -4.44
CA ASP A 377 6.90 -7.56 -3.02
C ASP A 377 7.15 -9.03 -2.69
N ILE A 378 7.61 -9.27 -1.47
CA ILE A 378 7.58 -10.56 -0.78
C ILE A 378 6.58 -10.46 0.37
N LYS A 379 5.53 -11.26 0.31
CA LYS A 379 4.55 -11.36 1.39
C LYS A 379 4.53 -12.78 1.93
N VAL A 380 4.71 -12.88 3.23
CA VAL A 380 4.73 -14.15 3.97
C VAL A 380 3.60 -14.14 4.98
N THR A 381 2.72 -15.13 4.90
CA THR A 381 1.57 -15.29 5.79
C THR A 381 1.79 -16.47 6.72
N ASN A 382 1.60 -16.26 8.01
CA ASN A 382 1.58 -17.36 8.96
C ASN A 382 0.32 -18.22 8.75
N ASN A 383 0.47 -19.35 8.09
CA ASN A 383 -0.60 -20.34 7.87
C ASN A 383 -0.61 -21.47 8.92
N ARG A 384 0.21 -21.34 9.97
CA ARG A 384 0.24 -22.29 11.10
C ARG A 384 -0.87 -21.94 12.10
N SER A 385 -1.19 -22.89 12.96
CA SER A 385 -2.14 -22.68 14.06
C SER A 385 -1.53 -21.99 15.27
N THR A 386 -0.20 -21.75 15.26
CA THR A 386 0.57 -21.13 16.35
C THR A 386 1.31 -19.90 15.82
N PRO A 387 1.62 -18.92 16.70
CA PRO A 387 2.40 -17.75 16.32
C PRO A 387 3.81 -18.14 15.85
N ILE A 388 4.37 -17.29 14.98
CA ILE A 388 5.77 -17.35 14.56
C ILE A 388 6.46 -16.02 14.80
N TYR A 389 7.77 -16.07 14.98
CA TYR A 389 8.62 -14.90 15.18
C TYR A 389 9.70 -14.86 14.11
N VAL A 390 9.86 -13.72 13.46
CA VAL A 390 10.87 -13.50 12.44
C VAL A 390 12.05 -12.77 13.05
N GLU A 391 13.18 -13.46 13.15
CA GLU A 391 14.46 -12.88 13.53
C GLU A 391 15.27 -12.56 12.27
N ALA A 392 15.85 -11.36 12.21
CA ALA A 392 16.65 -10.92 11.08
C ALA A 392 17.93 -10.23 11.56
N VAL A 393 19.08 -10.80 11.23
CA VAL A 393 20.40 -10.36 11.74
C VAL A 393 21.39 -10.16 10.63
N THR A 394 22.21 -9.11 10.73
CA THR A 394 23.40 -8.92 9.90
C THR A 394 24.67 -9.15 10.72
N SER A 395 25.56 -10.01 10.24
CA SER A 395 26.86 -10.27 10.88
C SER A 395 27.90 -10.71 9.86
N GLY A 396 29.10 -10.17 9.92
CA GLY A 396 30.22 -10.60 9.06
C GLY A 396 29.92 -10.53 7.55
N ARG A 397 29.20 -9.51 7.12
CA ARG A 397 28.71 -9.36 5.73
C ARG A 397 27.75 -10.49 5.28
N ASN A 398 27.05 -11.09 6.22
CA ASN A 398 25.93 -11.99 5.98
C ASN A 398 24.64 -11.35 6.50
N VAL A 399 23.54 -11.60 5.81
CA VAL A 399 22.19 -11.37 6.31
C VAL A 399 21.53 -12.72 6.49
N THR A 400 20.99 -12.95 7.69
CA THR A 400 20.34 -14.20 8.09
C THR A 400 18.93 -13.91 8.55
N PHE A 401 17.98 -14.68 8.05
CA PHE A 401 16.61 -14.74 8.57
C PHE A 401 16.39 -16.09 9.23
N THR A 402 15.78 -16.08 10.41
CA THR A 402 15.35 -17.28 11.12
C THR A 402 13.88 -17.11 11.51
N ILE A 403 13.07 -18.07 11.13
CA ILE A 403 11.66 -18.13 11.51
C ILE A 403 11.55 -19.11 12.67
N TRP A 404 11.15 -18.60 13.81
CA TRP A 404 10.95 -19.33 15.06
C TRP A 404 9.47 -19.63 15.26
N GLY A 405 9.18 -20.73 15.93
CA GLY A 405 7.81 -21.11 16.27
C GLY A 405 7.78 -22.41 17.07
N LYS A 406 6.65 -23.11 16.98
CA LYS A 406 6.48 -24.46 17.52
C LYS A 406 6.73 -25.47 16.40
N GLU A 407 7.73 -26.33 16.56
CA GLU A 407 7.97 -27.41 15.60
C GLU A 407 6.97 -28.55 15.84
N ASP A 408 6.20 -28.86 14.81
CA ASP A 408 5.19 -29.92 14.80
C ASP A 408 5.41 -30.94 13.67
N ARG A 409 6.47 -30.76 12.86
CA ARG A 409 6.87 -31.69 11.81
C ARG A 409 7.64 -32.85 12.40
N SER A 410 7.54 -34.02 11.79
CA SER A 410 8.27 -35.22 12.20
C SER A 410 9.78 -35.01 12.08
N THR A 411 10.55 -35.52 13.02
CA THR A 411 12.02 -35.42 13.08
C THR A 411 12.75 -36.20 11.99
N ASP A 412 12.10 -37.21 11.39
CA ASP A 412 12.61 -38.01 10.29
C ASP A 412 12.32 -37.39 8.92
N ARG A 413 11.55 -36.27 8.90
CA ARG A 413 11.20 -35.51 7.72
C ARG A 413 12.18 -34.38 7.47
N THR A 414 12.76 -34.34 6.28
CA THR A 414 13.61 -33.23 5.82
C THR A 414 13.08 -32.64 4.52
N ILE A 415 13.35 -31.35 4.31
CA ILE A 415 12.99 -30.66 3.07
C ILE A 415 14.24 -30.06 2.42
N GLU A 416 14.30 -30.14 1.11
CA GLU A 416 15.32 -29.52 0.29
C GLU A 416 14.69 -28.68 -0.81
N PHE A 417 15.35 -27.59 -1.20
CA PHE A 417 14.94 -26.76 -2.33
C PHE A 417 15.95 -26.89 -3.45
N VAL A 418 15.54 -27.51 -4.57
CA VAL A 418 16.40 -27.82 -5.70
C VAL A 418 16.09 -26.88 -6.86
N SER A 419 17.05 -26.07 -7.27
CA SER A 419 16.96 -25.23 -8.47
C SER A 419 17.42 -26.03 -9.69
N GLU A 420 16.57 -26.06 -10.72
CA GLU A 420 16.82 -26.73 -11.99
C GLU A 420 16.83 -25.71 -13.12
N VAL A 421 17.93 -25.59 -13.85
CA VAL A 421 18.01 -24.76 -15.05
C VAL A 421 17.50 -25.56 -16.25
N ILE A 422 16.38 -25.11 -16.81
CA ILE A 422 15.69 -25.79 -17.92
C ILE A 422 16.28 -25.36 -19.27
N ASN A 423 16.63 -24.06 -19.40
CA ASN A 423 17.16 -23.51 -20.63
C ASN A 423 18.10 -22.33 -20.34
N GLU A 424 19.17 -22.19 -21.15
CA GLU A 424 20.05 -21.03 -21.15
C GLU A 424 20.05 -20.34 -22.52
N THR A 425 19.89 -19.01 -22.51
CA THR A 425 20.07 -18.17 -23.68
C THR A 425 21.45 -17.50 -23.60
N PRO A 426 22.36 -17.71 -24.56
CA PRO A 426 23.69 -17.11 -24.52
C PRO A 426 23.61 -15.58 -24.64
N LYS A 427 24.54 -14.88 -24.00
CA LYS A 427 24.69 -13.43 -24.16
C LYS A 427 25.31 -13.10 -25.53
N GLY A 428 24.94 -11.96 -26.10
CA GLY A 428 25.49 -11.39 -27.30
C GLY A 428 26.53 -10.30 -27.02
N LYS A 429 26.78 -9.47 -28.04
CA LYS A 429 27.63 -8.28 -27.96
C LYS A 429 26.89 -7.10 -28.59
N THR A 430 26.78 -6.01 -27.86
CA THR A 430 26.24 -4.75 -28.35
C THR A 430 27.35 -3.70 -28.38
N TYR A 431 27.44 -2.94 -29.48
CA TYR A 431 28.42 -1.88 -29.64
C TYR A 431 27.75 -0.52 -29.58
N LYS A 432 28.30 0.35 -28.74
CA LYS A 432 27.96 1.78 -28.70
C LYS A 432 29.03 2.56 -29.42
N ASP A 433 28.67 3.32 -30.42
CA ASP A 433 29.62 4.12 -31.20
C ASP A 433 30.03 5.40 -30.43
N ASP A 434 31.32 5.67 -30.38
CA ASP A 434 31.92 6.86 -29.76
C ASP A 434 32.71 7.64 -30.83
N PRO A 435 32.18 8.76 -31.34
CA PRO A 435 32.82 9.57 -32.34
C PRO A 435 34.06 10.34 -31.81
N SER A 436 34.31 10.32 -30.52
CA SER A 436 35.55 10.91 -29.93
C SER A 436 36.76 9.99 -30.07
N LYS A 437 36.56 8.70 -30.33
CA LYS A 437 37.60 7.68 -30.41
C LYS A 437 37.88 7.28 -31.86
N PRO A 438 39.14 6.99 -32.21
CA PRO A 438 39.49 6.60 -33.57
C PRO A 438 38.89 5.24 -33.97
N VAL A 439 38.67 5.04 -35.26
CA VAL A 439 38.30 3.74 -35.83
C VAL A 439 39.35 2.69 -35.41
N GLY A 440 38.88 1.50 -34.96
CA GLY A 440 39.70 0.44 -34.40
C GLY A 440 39.77 0.44 -32.85
N TYR A 441 39.36 1.54 -32.19
CA TYR A 441 39.20 1.52 -30.75
C TYR A 441 38.01 0.64 -30.34
N VAL A 442 38.23 -0.35 -29.49
CA VAL A 442 37.18 -1.18 -28.90
C VAL A 442 37.51 -1.40 -27.42
N ARG A 443 36.63 -0.99 -26.55
CA ARG A 443 36.76 -1.23 -25.10
C ARG A 443 35.46 -1.81 -24.56
N LYS A 444 35.56 -2.84 -23.74
CA LYS A 444 34.38 -3.37 -23.02
C LYS A 444 33.93 -2.36 -21.96
N GLU A 445 32.67 -1.97 -21.99
CA GLU A 445 32.04 -1.04 -21.04
C GLU A 445 31.40 -1.80 -19.88
N SER A 446 30.67 -2.90 -20.19
CA SER A 446 30.03 -3.73 -19.17
C SER A 446 29.91 -5.18 -19.60
N ASP A 447 29.90 -6.06 -18.60
CA ASP A 447 29.64 -7.48 -18.81
C ASP A 447 28.14 -7.74 -18.88
N GLY A 448 27.74 -8.51 -19.89
CA GLY A 448 26.43 -9.09 -19.97
C GLY A 448 26.32 -10.42 -19.21
N HIS A 449 25.13 -11.00 -19.21
CA HIS A 449 24.89 -12.30 -18.61
C HIS A 449 23.93 -13.13 -19.46
N LYS A 450 24.02 -14.44 -19.30
CA LYS A 450 23.11 -15.38 -19.96
C LYS A 450 21.68 -15.22 -19.42
N GLY A 451 20.70 -15.36 -20.30
CA GLY A 451 19.32 -15.59 -19.90
C GLY A 451 19.13 -17.02 -19.40
N ARG A 452 18.15 -17.21 -18.52
CA ARG A 452 17.82 -18.53 -17.99
C ARG A 452 16.31 -18.71 -17.82
N VAL A 453 15.87 -19.96 -18.04
CA VAL A 453 14.58 -20.45 -17.57
C VAL A 453 14.88 -21.50 -16.52
N SER A 454 14.33 -21.36 -15.33
CA SER A 454 14.59 -22.27 -14.22
C SER A 454 13.33 -22.60 -13.45
N LYS A 455 13.40 -23.70 -12.70
CA LYS A 455 12.36 -24.16 -11.78
C LYS A 455 12.96 -24.36 -10.41
N LEU A 456 12.17 -24.08 -9.37
CA LEU A 456 12.50 -24.41 -7.99
C LEU A 456 11.57 -25.53 -7.53
N TRP A 457 12.15 -26.61 -7.06
CA TRP A 457 11.44 -27.76 -6.55
C TRP A 457 11.61 -27.87 -5.04
N LYS A 458 10.52 -28.12 -4.33
CA LYS A 458 10.54 -28.57 -2.94
C LYS A 458 10.55 -30.09 -2.95
N VAL A 459 11.57 -30.67 -2.35
CA VAL A 459 11.77 -32.10 -2.21
C VAL A 459 11.58 -32.48 -0.75
N VAL A 460 10.63 -33.35 -0.47
CA VAL A 460 10.41 -33.87 0.89
C VAL A 460 10.99 -35.26 0.97
N LYS A 461 11.78 -35.51 2.00
CA LYS A 461 12.34 -36.83 2.30
C LYS A 461 11.90 -37.27 3.69
N GLU A 462 11.58 -38.55 3.83
CA GLU A 462 11.30 -39.21 5.10
C GLU A 462 12.32 -40.37 5.26
N ASN A 463 13.02 -40.39 6.40
CA ASN A 463 14.12 -41.31 6.63
C ASN A 463 15.17 -41.31 5.51
N GLY A 464 15.41 -40.13 4.88
CA GLY A 464 16.34 -39.97 3.78
C GLY A 464 15.82 -40.38 2.40
N VAL A 465 14.60 -40.93 2.29
CA VAL A 465 13.96 -41.32 1.03
C VAL A 465 13.04 -40.21 0.53
N GLU A 466 13.16 -39.81 -0.74
CA GLU A 466 12.27 -38.83 -1.37
C GLU A 466 10.85 -39.39 -1.44
N VAL A 467 9.90 -38.69 -0.81
CA VAL A 467 8.47 -39.06 -0.77
C VAL A 467 7.60 -38.11 -1.59
N SER A 468 8.06 -36.86 -1.79
CA SER A 468 7.36 -35.94 -2.70
C SER A 468 8.33 -34.92 -3.32
N ARG A 469 7.93 -34.44 -4.51
CA ARG A 469 8.60 -33.36 -5.25
C ARG A 469 7.56 -32.41 -5.82
N GLU A 470 7.54 -31.19 -5.35
CA GLU A 470 6.55 -30.18 -5.72
C GLU A 470 7.22 -28.98 -6.41
N LEU A 471 6.60 -28.49 -7.49
CA LEU A 471 7.06 -27.27 -8.16
C LEU A 471 6.67 -26.05 -7.33
N VAL A 472 7.67 -25.30 -6.83
CA VAL A 472 7.48 -24.05 -6.07
C VAL A 472 7.34 -22.87 -6.99
N SER A 473 8.23 -22.75 -7.99
CA SER A 473 8.22 -21.64 -8.95
C SER A 473 8.86 -22.04 -10.28
N SER A 474 8.48 -21.30 -11.33
CA SER A 474 9.11 -21.39 -12.66
C SER A 474 9.34 -19.97 -13.17
N ASP A 475 10.59 -19.60 -13.38
CA ASP A 475 11.01 -18.24 -13.61
C ASP A 475 11.85 -18.09 -14.87
N THR A 476 11.72 -16.91 -15.49
CA THR A 476 12.51 -16.51 -16.65
C THR A 476 13.36 -15.30 -16.31
N TYR A 477 14.67 -15.40 -16.57
CA TYR A 477 15.65 -14.34 -16.41
C TYR A 477 16.13 -13.91 -17.80
N ARG A 478 16.03 -12.61 -18.07
CA ARG A 478 16.42 -12.05 -19.35
C ARG A 478 17.95 -12.09 -19.51
N MET A 479 18.42 -12.32 -20.72
CA MET A 479 19.83 -12.14 -21.05
C MET A 479 20.16 -10.65 -21.19
N ALA A 480 21.41 -10.30 -21.00
CA ALA A 480 21.99 -9.01 -21.36
C ALA A 480 23.28 -9.21 -22.12
N ASP A 481 23.51 -8.37 -23.14
CA ASP A 481 24.73 -8.40 -23.96
C ASP A 481 25.91 -7.78 -23.25
N ASP A 482 27.11 -8.26 -23.57
CA ASP A 482 28.33 -7.51 -23.30
C ASP A 482 28.29 -6.19 -24.09
N ILE A 483 28.47 -5.05 -23.41
CA ILE A 483 28.45 -3.73 -24.05
C ILE A 483 29.89 -3.29 -24.31
N TYR A 484 30.18 -2.92 -25.56
CA TYR A 484 31.44 -2.43 -26.00
C TYR A 484 31.33 -1.00 -26.54
N ILE A 485 32.25 -0.11 -26.17
CA ILE A 485 32.47 1.18 -26.85
C ILE A 485 33.33 0.94 -28.08
N ARG A 486 32.83 1.42 -29.24
CA ARG A 486 33.55 1.35 -30.51
C ARG A 486 33.81 2.74 -31.06
N GLY A 487 35.09 3.06 -31.34
CA GLY A 487 35.47 4.33 -31.94
C GLY A 487 35.03 4.42 -33.41
N THR A 488 34.49 5.59 -33.79
CA THR A 488 34.01 5.85 -35.16
C THR A 488 34.67 7.06 -35.81
N ARG A 489 35.60 7.78 -35.11
CA ARG A 489 36.32 8.89 -35.68
C ARG A 489 37.28 8.42 -36.76
N VAL A 490 37.08 8.91 -37.97
CA VAL A 490 38.06 8.71 -39.07
C VAL A 490 39.04 9.88 -38.98
N ASP A 491 40.28 9.59 -38.57
CA ASP A 491 41.33 10.59 -38.59
C ASP A 491 41.69 10.91 -40.04
N ALA A 492 41.74 12.20 -40.39
CA ALA A 492 42.18 12.61 -41.73
C ALA A 492 43.61 12.03 -42.01
N PRO A 493 43.87 11.54 -43.21
CA PRO A 493 45.19 11.05 -43.53
C PRO A 493 46.23 12.15 -43.25
N ALA A 494 47.26 11.79 -42.51
CA ALA A 494 48.38 12.71 -42.25
C ALA A 494 48.87 13.26 -43.59
N PRO A 495 49.12 14.59 -43.73
CA PRO A 495 49.66 15.14 -44.96
C PRO A 495 50.98 14.40 -45.27
N THR A 496 51.04 13.83 -46.45
CA THR A 496 52.25 13.12 -46.96
C THR A 496 53.38 14.13 -46.88
N ALA A 497 54.36 13.86 -46.01
CA ALA A 497 55.57 14.66 -45.92
C ALA A 497 56.24 14.69 -47.32
N ALA A 498 56.51 15.86 -47.83
CA ALA A 498 57.32 16.04 -49.03
C ALA A 498 58.65 15.38 -48.86
N PRO A 499 59.30 14.82 -49.92
CA PRO A 499 60.59 14.13 -49.82
C PRO A 499 61.65 15.12 -49.31
N VAL A 500 62.22 14.81 -48.17
CA VAL A 500 63.41 15.54 -47.65
C VAL A 500 64.63 14.93 -48.30
N GLU A 501 65.40 15.75 -49.03
CA GLU A 501 66.72 15.43 -49.52
C GLU A 501 67.68 15.02 -48.40
N ASN A 502 68.34 13.87 -48.58
CA ASN A 502 69.39 13.37 -47.71
C ASN A 502 70.55 14.35 -47.61
N THR A 503 70.90 14.75 -46.41
CA THR A 503 72.30 15.11 -46.07
C THR A 503 72.72 14.25 -44.87
N GLU A 504 73.83 13.49 -45.13
CA GLU A 504 74.50 12.65 -44.18
C GLU A 504 75.06 13.41 -42.98
N GLY A 505 75.10 12.73 -41.81
CA GLY A 505 76.12 13.02 -40.80
C GLY A 505 75.69 12.94 -39.36
N GLY A 506 76.12 11.92 -38.65
CA GLY A 506 76.53 12.02 -37.25
C GLY A 506 75.70 11.24 -36.20
N GLU A 507 76.36 10.19 -35.78
CA GLU A 507 76.09 9.39 -34.55
C GLU A 507 75.77 10.24 -33.31
N THR A 508 74.91 9.79 -32.43
CA THR A 508 75.26 9.21 -31.10
C THR A 508 74.00 8.90 -30.28
N ALA A 509 74.13 7.82 -29.59
CA ALA A 509 73.34 7.11 -28.64
C ALA A 509 72.59 7.90 -27.51
N ASN A 510 71.62 7.15 -27.00
CA ASN A 510 71.06 7.12 -25.60
C ASN A 510 70.14 8.23 -25.14
N ASP A 511 68.92 7.93 -24.89
CA ASP A 511 68.24 7.67 -23.59
C ASP A 511 66.77 7.74 -23.79
N ALA A 512 66.08 6.66 -23.50
CA ALA A 512 64.64 6.62 -23.34
C ALA A 512 64.27 7.01 -21.91
N PRO A 513 63.37 7.97 -21.70
CA PRO A 513 62.71 8.09 -20.41
C PRO A 513 61.47 7.17 -20.38
N ALA A 514 61.37 6.42 -19.31
CA ALA A 514 60.20 5.61 -18.97
C ALA A 514 58.92 6.48 -18.90
N ASP A 515 57.96 6.12 -19.72
CA ASP A 515 56.60 6.65 -19.68
C ASP A 515 55.89 6.02 -18.48
N ASN A 516 55.71 6.80 -17.39
CA ASN A 516 54.78 6.50 -16.33
C ASN A 516 53.39 6.92 -16.83
N GLY A 517 52.72 5.99 -17.49
CA GLY A 517 51.29 6.11 -17.79
C GLY A 517 50.48 6.20 -16.50
N PRO A 518 49.40 6.97 -16.48
CA PRO A 518 48.55 7.11 -15.31
C PRO A 518 47.93 5.74 -14.96
N GLU A 519 48.02 5.38 -13.68
CA GLU A 519 47.37 4.19 -13.13
C GLU A 519 45.86 4.19 -13.50
N ASP A 520 45.48 3.18 -14.24
CA ASP A 520 44.08 2.88 -14.61
C ASP A 520 43.32 2.45 -13.33
N ASN A 521 42.68 3.40 -12.70
CA ASN A 521 41.63 3.11 -11.73
C ASN A 521 40.35 2.63 -12.43
N SER A 522 40.46 1.59 -13.26
CA SER A 522 39.33 0.86 -13.75
C SER A 522 38.71 0.10 -12.55
N VAL A 523 37.68 0.66 -11.99
CA VAL A 523 36.77 -0.07 -11.08
C VAL A 523 36.21 -1.24 -11.88
N ASP A 524 36.59 -2.46 -11.47
CA ASP A 524 36.06 -3.70 -12.03
C ASP A 524 34.55 -3.75 -11.88
N VAL A 525 33.82 -3.38 -12.93
CA VAL A 525 32.33 -3.44 -13.01
C VAL A 525 31.84 -4.86 -13.35
N SER A 526 32.71 -5.86 -13.39
CA SER A 526 32.32 -7.25 -13.67
C SER A 526 31.57 -7.92 -12.54
N GLN A 527 31.60 -7.32 -11.33
CA GLN A 527 30.84 -7.79 -10.19
C GLN A 527 29.67 -6.84 -9.92
N GLY A 528 28.53 -7.16 -10.52
CA GLY A 528 27.27 -6.65 -10.00
C GLY A 528 27.17 -6.99 -8.50
N PRO A 529 26.42 -6.21 -7.70
CA PRO A 529 26.41 -6.39 -6.26
C PRO A 529 25.99 -7.82 -5.89
N GLY A 530 26.98 -8.65 -5.48
CA GLY A 530 26.76 -10.00 -4.95
C GLY A 530 27.13 -11.18 -5.82
N PHE A 531 28.03 -11.05 -6.81
CA PHE A 531 28.55 -12.22 -7.54
C PHE A 531 29.66 -12.91 -6.73
N ASP A 532 29.39 -14.11 -6.22
CA ASP A 532 30.42 -15.04 -5.71
C ASP A 532 30.42 -16.30 -6.60
N PRO A 533 31.48 -16.56 -7.35
CA PRO A 533 31.59 -17.74 -8.21
C PRO A 533 31.74 -19.07 -7.44
N ASN A 534 31.91 -19.04 -6.11
CA ASN A 534 32.24 -20.22 -5.29
C ASN A 534 31.12 -20.67 -4.35
N ILE A 535 29.84 -20.33 -4.60
CA ILE A 535 28.77 -20.95 -3.85
C ILE A 535 28.65 -22.42 -4.26
N ASN A 536 29.47 -23.25 -3.64
CA ASN A 536 29.33 -24.70 -3.69
C ASN A 536 28.11 -25.12 -2.89
N ALA A 537 27.27 -25.94 -3.51
CA ALA A 537 26.22 -26.69 -2.86
C ALA A 537 26.84 -27.55 -1.73
N GLY A 538 26.57 -27.17 -0.48
CA GLY A 538 27.07 -27.96 0.64
C GLY A 538 26.54 -27.43 1.96
N GLN A 539 25.48 -28.04 2.43
CA GLN A 539 24.84 -28.22 3.72
C GLN A 539 23.52 -27.53 3.90
#